data_832b132f77f08cf4294c86f243bf2a3c
#
_entry.id   832b132f77f08cf4294c86f243bf2a3c
#
_cell.length_a   1.000
_cell.length_b   1.000
_cell.length_c   1.000
_cell.angle_alpha   90.00
_cell.angle_beta   90.00
_cell.angle_gamma   90.00
#
_symmetry.space_group_name_H-M   'P 1'
#
loop_
_entity.id
_entity.type
_entity.pdbx_description
1 polymer ?
#
loop_
_entity_poly.entity_id
_entity_poly.type
_entity_poly.pdbx_seq_one_letter_code
_entity_poly.pdbx_strand_id
1 'polypeptide(L)'
;MEKTMASIIKNMPTSEYFAIKALSASGAKLLRRSAAHYLASTTSNREPTGAMKLGTLTHTLLFEPSAFEEEYAIAPMFDKRTNIGKKAALEFGEDNAGKKILDESDLLRAQAIAKAARGNPVVQEYFEKGGDAETVFQWDQYGVPCKARMDFISGNTILDLKTCKDASPEGFAKQIGSFQYHMQAAFYLDGFRIATGNDAKFVFIAVESEAPYAVGIYEIDAASLASGGRAMRSAAETYKEAQKPQQDHPCYTTGIRTLAIPAWALNEPFDNW
;
A
#
# COMPACT_ATOMS: atom_id res chain seq x y z
N MET A 1 32.03 -1.21 -12.98
CA MET A 1 30.78 -1.58 -12.28
C MET A 1 30.46 -0.41 -11.35
N GLU A 2 29.52 0.44 -11.73
CA GLU A 2 29.01 1.46 -10.80
C GLU A 2 28.41 0.75 -9.59
N LYS A 3 28.83 1.19 -8.41
CA LYS A 3 28.35 0.65 -7.13
C LYS A 3 26.88 1.03 -7.01
N THR A 4 25.99 0.07 -7.15
CA THR A 4 24.54 0.27 -6.90
C THR A 4 24.42 0.94 -5.53
N MET A 5 23.97 2.20 -5.50
CA MET A 5 23.79 2.91 -4.23
C MET A 5 22.47 2.39 -3.61
N ALA A 6 22.62 1.58 -2.57
CA ALA A 6 21.48 1.18 -1.74
C ALA A 6 21.59 1.84 -0.37
N SER A 7 20.46 2.29 0.17
CA SER A 7 20.37 2.86 1.52
C SER A 7 19.15 2.33 2.27
N ILE A 8 19.31 2.23 3.59
CA ILE A 8 18.26 1.82 4.52
C ILE A 8 18.12 2.96 5.54
N ILE A 9 16.92 3.53 5.65
CA ILE A 9 16.67 4.72 6.47
C ILE A 9 15.49 4.40 7.38
N LYS A 10 15.72 4.49 8.68
CA LYS A 10 14.69 4.32 9.72
C LYS A 10 14.11 5.69 10.08
N ASN A 11 12.87 5.71 10.54
CA ASN A 11 12.19 6.91 11.03
C ASN A 11 12.16 8.07 10.03
N MET A 12 12.05 7.78 8.72
CA MET A 12 11.92 8.82 7.71
C MET A 12 10.51 9.41 7.75
N PRO A 13 10.37 10.74 7.87
CA PRO A 13 9.08 11.40 7.77
C PRO A 13 8.32 11.04 6.48
N THR A 14 7.01 10.85 6.58
CA THR A 14 6.18 10.48 5.43
C THR A 14 6.27 11.48 4.28
N SER A 15 6.38 12.78 4.58
CA SER A 15 6.58 13.83 3.58
C SER A 15 7.91 13.69 2.82
N GLU A 16 8.99 13.35 3.50
CA GLU A 16 10.29 13.11 2.89
C GLU A 16 10.27 11.87 1.98
N TYR A 17 9.64 10.77 2.45
CA TYR A 17 9.47 9.57 1.62
C TYR A 17 8.74 9.88 0.32
N PHE A 18 7.65 10.65 0.37
CA PHE A 18 6.91 11.00 -0.86
C PHE A 18 7.70 11.95 -1.77
N ALA A 19 8.56 12.79 -1.24
CA ALA A 19 9.41 13.69 -2.03
C ALA A 19 10.50 12.97 -2.85
N ILE A 20 10.89 11.75 -2.48
CA ILE A 20 11.88 10.96 -3.21
C ILE A 20 11.36 10.64 -4.61
N LYS A 21 12.06 11.08 -5.65
CA LYS A 21 11.74 10.77 -7.06
C LYS A 21 12.31 9.42 -7.45
N ALA A 22 11.59 8.35 -7.16
CA ALA A 22 11.97 6.98 -7.45
C ALA A 22 10.74 6.12 -7.73
N LEU A 23 10.93 5.01 -8.45
CA LEU A 23 9.88 4.02 -8.70
C LEU A 23 9.49 3.34 -7.38
N SER A 24 8.19 3.29 -7.11
CA SER A 24 7.61 2.56 -5.98
C SER A 24 6.64 1.48 -6.48
N ALA A 25 6.28 0.53 -5.62
CA ALA A 25 5.30 -0.50 -5.97
C ALA A 25 3.94 0.10 -6.38
N SER A 26 3.48 1.15 -5.70
CA SER A 26 2.24 1.86 -6.05
C SER A 26 2.35 2.60 -7.38
N GLY A 27 3.47 3.27 -7.63
CA GLY A 27 3.76 3.90 -8.92
C GLY A 27 3.81 2.89 -10.06
N ALA A 28 4.45 1.73 -9.84
CA ALA A 28 4.52 0.65 -10.80
C ALA A 28 3.14 0.11 -11.21
N LYS A 29 2.21 -0.01 -10.26
CA LYS A 29 0.81 -0.40 -10.56
C LYS A 29 0.11 0.58 -11.50
N LEU A 30 0.37 1.88 -11.38
CA LEU A 30 -0.16 2.90 -12.28
C LEU A 30 0.49 2.86 -13.65
N LEU A 31 1.81 2.67 -13.71
CA LEU A 31 2.57 2.53 -14.96
C LEU A 31 2.12 1.33 -15.78
N ARG A 32 1.67 0.26 -15.14
CA ARG A 32 1.04 -0.87 -15.85
C ARG A 32 -0.26 -0.50 -16.56
N ARG A 33 -0.93 0.56 -16.13
CA ARG A 33 -2.10 1.10 -16.87
C ARG A 33 -1.62 1.96 -18.03
N SER A 34 -0.81 2.95 -17.77
CA SER A 34 -0.07 3.77 -18.74
C SER A 34 0.83 4.78 -18.04
N ALA A 35 1.83 5.33 -18.74
CA ALA A 35 2.64 6.45 -18.27
C ALA A 35 1.77 7.67 -17.91
N ALA A 36 0.73 7.99 -18.70
CA ALA A 36 -0.19 9.09 -18.43
C ALA A 36 -0.91 8.95 -17.06
N HIS A 37 -1.34 7.75 -16.68
CA HIS A 37 -1.95 7.51 -15.36
C HIS A 37 -0.96 7.74 -14.21
N TYR A 38 0.30 7.35 -14.39
CA TYR A 38 1.35 7.60 -13.42
C TYR A 38 1.61 9.10 -13.27
N LEU A 39 1.84 9.81 -14.38
CA LEU A 39 2.11 11.26 -14.38
C LEU A 39 0.94 12.04 -13.79
N ALA A 40 -0.30 11.71 -14.14
CA ALA A 40 -1.48 12.32 -13.52
C ALA A 40 -1.52 12.13 -12.01
N SER A 41 -1.04 11.00 -11.49
CA SER A 41 -1.01 10.73 -10.05
C SER A 41 0.05 11.56 -9.30
N THR A 42 1.14 11.96 -9.98
CA THR A 42 2.19 12.79 -9.36
C THR A 42 1.80 14.25 -9.17
N THR A 43 0.78 14.71 -9.90
CA THR A 43 0.26 16.09 -9.85
C THR A 43 -1.09 16.20 -9.15
N SER A 44 -1.73 15.07 -8.83
CA SER A 44 -3.06 15.02 -8.26
C SER A 44 -3.04 14.99 -6.73
N ASN A 45 -3.73 15.93 -6.10
CA ASN A 45 -4.06 15.92 -4.67
C ASN A 45 -5.33 15.08 -4.41
N ARG A 46 -5.33 13.81 -4.81
CA ARG A 46 -6.49 12.96 -4.58
C ARG A 46 -6.62 12.61 -3.11
N GLU A 47 -7.77 12.93 -2.53
CA GLU A 47 -8.11 12.51 -1.17
C GLU A 47 -8.10 10.97 -1.03
N PRO A 48 -7.47 10.43 0.04
CA PRO A 48 -7.52 9.00 0.32
C PRO A 48 -8.96 8.53 0.56
N THR A 49 -9.29 7.35 0.04
CA THR A 49 -10.59 6.72 0.31
C THR A 49 -10.71 6.31 1.78
N GLY A 50 -11.94 6.11 2.30
CA GLY A 50 -12.16 5.61 3.67
C GLY A 50 -11.39 4.32 3.96
N ALA A 51 -11.34 3.38 3.00
CA ALA A 51 -10.57 2.15 3.14
C ALA A 51 -9.05 2.41 3.26
N MET A 52 -8.51 3.38 2.51
CA MET A 52 -7.10 3.77 2.63
C MET A 52 -6.81 4.44 3.97
N LYS A 53 -7.71 5.32 4.44
CA LYS A 53 -7.58 5.98 5.76
C LYS A 53 -7.59 4.94 6.88
N LEU A 54 -8.53 3.99 6.84
CA LEU A 54 -8.61 2.89 7.81
C LEU A 54 -7.34 2.03 7.78
N GLY A 55 -6.85 1.67 6.58
CA GLY A 55 -5.60 0.92 6.42
C GLY A 55 -4.42 1.66 7.07
N THR A 56 -4.21 2.93 6.73
CA THR A 56 -3.12 3.75 7.29
C THR A 56 -3.21 3.86 8.81
N LEU A 57 -4.40 4.11 9.35
CA LEU A 57 -4.61 4.18 10.79
C LEU A 57 -4.29 2.84 11.48
N THR A 58 -4.72 1.73 10.87
CA THR A 58 -4.42 0.39 11.39
C THR A 58 -2.92 0.09 11.38
N HIS A 59 -2.19 0.51 10.34
CA HIS A 59 -0.73 0.41 10.29
C HIS A 59 -0.07 1.15 11.45
N THR A 60 -0.43 2.42 11.67
CA THR A 60 0.09 3.21 12.79
C THR A 60 -0.18 2.50 14.14
N LEU A 61 -1.42 2.05 14.36
CA LEU A 61 -1.80 1.38 15.62
C LEU A 61 -1.09 0.03 15.82
N LEU A 62 -0.76 -0.69 14.74
CA LEU A 62 -0.11 -1.99 14.83
C LEU A 62 1.41 -1.87 14.99
N PHE A 63 2.05 -1.08 14.15
CA PHE A 63 3.51 -1.05 14.02
C PHE A 63 4.18 0.13 14.73
N GLU A 64 3.50 1.27 14.82
CA GLU A 64 4.01 2.53 15.41
C GLU A 64 3.02 3.16 16.38
N PRO A 65 2.54 2.44 17.42
CA PRO A 65 1.48 2.96 18.29
C PRO A 65 1.85 4.26 19.03
N SER A 66 3.13 4.53 19.23
CA SER A 66 3.62 5.79 19.83
C SER A 66 3.44 7.01 18.92
N ALA A 67 3.38 6.83 17.60
CA ALA A 67 3.16 7.91 16.63
C ALA A 67 1.69 8.35 16.57
N PHE A 68 0.77 7.57 17.15
CA PHE A 68 -0.67 7.85 17.04
C PHE A 68 -1.05 9.24 17.57
N GLU A 69 -0.60 9.60 18.75
CA GLU A 69 -0.96 10.88 19.38
C GLU A 69 -0.37 12.10 18.65
N GLU A 70 0.76 11.90 17.95
CA GLU A 70 1.40 12.94 17.14
C GLU A 70 0.67 13.14 15.81
N GLU A 71 0.23 12.04 15.18
CA GLU A 71 -0.34 12.07 13.83
C GLU A 71 -1.85 12.26 13.77
N TYR A 72 -2.58 11.95 14.85
CA TYR A 72 -4.05 11.88 14.83
C TYR A 72 -4.68 12.70 15.97
N ALA A 73 -5.90 13.18 15.73
CA ALA A 73 -6.76 13.76 16.74
C ALA A 73 -8.18 13.19 16.58
N ILE A 74 -8.81 12.83 17.70
CA ILE A 74 -10.17 12.26 17.72
C ILE A 74 -11.17 13.41 17.85
N ALA A 75 -11.98 13.62 16.82
CA ALA A 75 -13.00 14.65 16.85
C ALA A 75 -14.17 14.22 17.73
N PRO A 76 -14.63 15.11 18.66
CA PRO A 76 -15.92 14.88 19.31
C PRO A 76 -17.05 14.95 18.29
N MET A 77 -18.22 14.40 18.65
CA MET A 77 -19.40 14.51 17.79
C MET A 77 -19.89 15.95 17.71
N PHE A 78 -19.71 16.58 16.55
CA PHE A 78 -20.24 17.91 16.25
C PHE A 78 -21.56 17.80 15.47
N ASP A 79 -22.62 18.49 15.92
CA ASP A 79 -23.82 18.63 15.09
C ASP A 79 -23.58 19.64 13.97
N LYS A 80 -22.98 19.16 12.87
CA LYS A 80 -22.64 19.97 11.69
C LYS A 80 -23.87 20.56 10.96
N ARG A 81 -25.10 20.29 11.41
CA ARG A 81 -26.32 20.93 10.89
C ARG A 81 -26.52 22.31 11.52
N THR A 82 -25.95 22.56 12.70
CA THR A 82 -26.02 23.84 13.41
C THR A 82 -24.79 24.71 13.14
N ASN A 83 -24.96 26.02 13.21
CA ASN A 83 -23.84 26.96 13.09
C ASN A 83 -22.83 26.81 14.24
N ILE A 84 -23.30 26.49 15.44
CA ILE A 84 -22.45 26.24 16.63
C ILE A 84 -21.58 24.99 16.37
N GLY A 85 -22.18 23.89 15.93
CA GLY A 85 -21.43 22.66 15.65
C GLY A 85 -20.45 22.80 14.50
N LYS A 86 -20.80 23.58 13.45
CA LYS A 86 -19.85 23.89 12.36
C LYS A 86 -18.65 24.69 12.87
N LYS A 87 -18.91 25.71 13.69
CA LYS A 87 -17.85 26.53 14.29
C LYS A 87 -16.94 25.70 15.19
N ALA A 88 -17.52 24.91 16.09
CA ALA A 88 -16.75 24.01 16.97
C ALA A 88 -15.88 22.99 16.18
N ALA A 89 -16.40 22.45 15.06
CA ALA A 89 -15.64 21.56 14.21
C ALA A 89 -14.46 22.27 13.51
N LEU A 90 -14.64 23.55 13.12
CA LEU A 90 -13.58 24.35 12.53
C LEU A 90 -12.49 24.67 13.56
N GLU A 91 -12.87 25.17 14.73
CA GLU A 91 -11.96 25.46 15.85
C GLU A 91 -11.16 24.21 16.24
N PHE A 92 -11.80 23.05 16.36
CA PHE A 92 -11.12 21.78 16.62
C PHE A 92 -10.08 21.44 15.53
N GLY A 93 -10.42 21.69 14.27
CA GLY A 93 -9.48 21.49 13.16
C GLY A 93 -8.27 22.43 13.21
N GLU A 94 -8.48 23.69 13.61
CA GLU A 94 -7.41 24.69 13.78
C GLU A 94 -6.50 24.32 14.97
N ASP A 95 -7.08 23.92 16.10
CA ASP A 95 -6.35 23.49 17.30
C ASP A 95 -5.50 22.22 17.07
N ASN A 96 -5.91 21.40 16.10
CA ASN A 96 -5.22 20.18 15.71
C ASN A 96 -4.59 20.26 14.31
N ALA A 97 -4.17 21.46 13.91
CA ALA A 97 -3.54 21.67 12.61
C ALA A 97 -2.33 20.74 12.41
N GLY A 98 -2.28 20.07 11.27
CA GLY A 98 -1.24 19.08 10.93
C GLY A 98 -1.57 17.66 11.36
N LYS A 99 -2.58 17.41 12.19
CA LYS A 99 -3.04 16.07 12.54
C LYS A 99 -4.17 15.61 11.61
N LYS A 100 -4.24 14.30 11.43
CA LYS A 100 -5.35 13.64 10.72
C LYS A 100 -6.54 13.53 11.69
N ILE A 101 -7.65 14.18 11.36
CA ILE A 101 -8.85 14.15 12.19
C ILE A 101 -9.61 12.84 11.96
N LEU A 102 -9.93 12.14 13.04
CA LEU A 102 -10.64 10.86 13.04
C LEU A 102 -12.00 11.00 13.74
N ASP A 103 -12.96 10.23 13.26
CA ASP A 103 -14.16 9.92 14.04
C ASP A 103 -13.87 8.74 15.00
N GLU A 104 -14.53 8.73 16.15
CA GLU A 104 -14.35 7.68 17.17
C GLU A 104 -14.66 6.28 16.61
N SER A 105 -15.63 6.15 15.72
CA SER A 105 -15.98 4.87 15.08
C SER A 105 -14.85 4.31 14.20
N ASP A 106 -14.13 5.17 13.48
CA ASP A 106 -12.99 4.77 12.68
C ASP A 106 -11.82 4.31 13.56
N LEU A 107 -11.60 5.01 14.70
CA LEU A 107 -10.59 4.60 15.67
C LEU A 107 -10.92 3.24 16.28
N LEU A 108 -12.14 3.04 16.78
CA LEU A 108 -12.56 1.76 17.37
C LEU A 108 -12.42 0.60 16.38
N ARG A 109 -12.78 0.83 15.13
CA ARG A 109 -12.63 -0.16 14.07
C ARG A 109 -11.16 -0.50 13.79
N ALA A 110 -10.31 0.49 13.63
CA ALA A 110 -8.87 0.30 13.42
C ALA A 110 -8.19 -0.39 14.62
N GLN A 111 -8.60 -0.04 15.84
CA GLN A 111 -8.13 -0.71 17.07
C GLN A 111 -8.53 -2.19 17.10
N ALA A 112 -9.77 -2.53 16.69
CA ALA A 112 -10.22 -3.91 16.62
C ALA A 112 -9.40 -4.72 15.61
N ILE A 113 -9.12 -4.16 14.42
CA ILE A 113 -8.30 -4.79 13.40
C ILE A 113 -6.86 -4.98 13.89
N ALA A 114 -6.24 -3.93 14.45
CA ALA A 114 -4.87 -3.99 14.98
C ALA A 114 -4.76 -4.99 16.15
N LYS A 115 -5.77 -5.04 17.03
CA LYS A 115 -5.85 -6.01 18.12
C LYS A 115 -5.95 -7.44 17.60
N ALA A 116 -6.77 -7.69 16.59
CA ALA A 116 -6.90 -9.02 15.97
C ALA A 116 -5.57 -9.47 15.35
N ALA A 117 -4.91 -8.59 14.57
CA ALA A 117 -3.58 -8.86 14.02
C ALA A 117 -2.57 -9.18 15.12
N ARG A 118 -2.48 -8.32 16.14
CA ARG A 118 -1.52 -8.48 17.27
C ARG A 118 -1.81 -9.72 18.11
N GLY A 119 -3.06 -10.15 18.19
CA GLY A 119 -3.48 -11.38 18.91
C GLY A 119 -3.15 -12.67 18.16
N ASN A 120 -2.75 -12.61 16.89
CA ASN A 120 -2.36 -13.79 16.14
C ASN A 120 -1.00 -14.31 16.60
N PRO A 121 -0.84 -15.61 16.97
CA PRO A 121 0.40 -16.14 17.54
C PRO A 121 1.63 -15.95 16.64
N VAL A 122 1.48 -16.07 15.32
CA VAL A 122 2.58 -15.85 14.36
C VAL A 122 3.05 -14.40 14.39
N VAL A 123 2.11 -13.45 14.44
CA VAL A 123 2.44 -12.01 14.51
C VAL A 123 3.12 -11.68 15.84
N GLN A 124 2.64 -12.26 16.95
CA GLN A 124 3.27 -12.11 18.27
C GLN A 124 4.71 -12.57 18.26
N GLU A 125 4.99 -13.75 17.68
CA GLU A 125 6.36 -14.28 17.59
C GLU A 125 7.32 -13.30 16.88
N TYR A 126 6.87 -12.65 15.81
CA TYR A 126 7.70 -11.65 15.13
C TYR A 126 7.90 -10.38 15.95
N PHE A 127 6.88 -9.92 16.68
CA PHE A 127 7.01 -8.75 17.54
C PHE A 127 7.91 -9.03 18.77
N GLU A 128 7.86 -10.23 19.34
CA GLU A 128 8.73 -10.64 20.44
C GLU A 128 10.21 -10.73 20.02
N LYS A 129 10.48 -11.14 18.78
CA LYS A 129 11.83 -11.10 18.20
C LYS A 129 12.35 -9.68 17.98
N GLY A 130 11.46 -8.70 18.01
CA GLY A 130 11.77 -7.32 17.68
C GLY A 130 11.91 -7.08 16.19
N GLY A 131 12.00 -5.81 15.83
CA GLY A 131 12.11 -5.39 14.44
C GLY A 131 12.02 -3.88 14.27
N ASP A 132 12.04 -3.45 13.02
CA ASP A 132 11.99 -2.05 12.63
C ASP A 132 10.71 -1.79 11.83
N ALA A 133 9.91 -0.80 12.26
CA ALA A 133 8.71 -0.37 11.55
C ALA A 133 9.06 0.66 10.46
N GLU A 134 8.19 0.77 9.46
CA GLU A 134 8.17 1.83 8.44
C GLU A 134 9.55 2.17 7.85
N THR A 135 10.39 1.13 7.68
CA THR A 135 11.78 1.29 7.22
C THR A 135 11.82 1.55 5.72
N VAL A 136 12.49 2.63 5.33
CA VAL A 136 12.64 3.03 3.93
C VAL A 136 13.89 2.40 3.33
N PHE A 137 13.70 1.77 2.18
CA PHE A 137 14.76 1.25 1.32
C PHE A 137 14.82 2.07 0.04
N GLN A 138 16.03 2.42 -0.38
CA GLN A 138 16.31 3.01 -1.69
C GLN A 138 17.38 2.18 -2.36
N TRP A 139 17.22 1.90 -3.65
CA TRP A 139 18.19 1.14 -4.45
C TRP A 139 18.02 1.44 -5.92
N ASP A 140 19.01 1.05 -6.72
CA ASP A 140 18.92 1.09 -8.18
C ASP A 140 18.62 -0.30 -8.73
N GLN A 141 17.58 -0.42 -9.54
CA GLN A 141 17.21 -1.67 -10.21
C GLN A 141 16.56 -1.37 -11.56
N TYR A 142 16.78 -2.23 -12.53
CA TYR A 142 16.28 -2.06 -13.91
C TYR A 142 16.73 -0.74 -14.57
N GLY A 143 17.82 -0.12 -14.10
CA GLY A 143 18.32 1.16 -14.58
C GLY A 143 17.48 2.36 -14.17
N VAL A 144 16.74 2.26 -13.07
CA VAL A 144 15.97 3.35 -12.45
C VAL A 144 16.15 3.34 -10.94
N PRO A 145 16.08 4.53 -10.28
CA PRO A 145 16.02 4.60 -8.84
C PRO A 145 14.69 4.01 -8.34
N CYS A 146 14.78 3.22 -7.29
CA CYS A 146 13.67 2.51 -6.67
C CYS A 146 13.55 2.89 -5.20
N LYS A 147 12.32 2.86 -4.66
CA LYS A 147 12.05 3.05 -3.23
C LYS A 147 10.94 2.16 -2.73
N ALA A 148 11.07 1.72 -1.49
CA ALA A 148 10.02 1.05 -0.73
C ALA A 148 10.00 1.56 0.70
N ARG A 149 8.85 1.54 1.35
CA ARG A 149 8.70 1.66 2.79
C ARG A 149 8.04 0.38 3.27
N MET A 150 8.77 -0.40 4.05
CA MET A 150 8.35 -1.71 4.51
C MET A 150 7.69 -1.57 5.87
N ASP A 151 6.49 -2.14 6.03
CA ASP A 151 5.65 -1.93 7.22
C ASP A 151 6.36 -2.38 8.50
N PHE A 152 6.92 -3.60 8.50
CA PHE A 152 7.71 -4.10 9.62
C PHE A 152 8.73 -5.14 9.15
N ILE A 153 9.95 -5.08 9.68
CA ILE A 153 11.02 -6.02 9.36
C ILE A 153 11.51 -6.67 10.64
N SER A 154 11.40 -7.99 10.75
CA SER A 154 11.93 -8.78 11.85
C SER A 154 12.96 -9.78 11.31
N GLY A 155 14.24 -9.55 11.60
CA GLY A 155 15.33 -10.28 10.98
C GLY A 155 15.29 -10.19 9.46
N ASN A 156 15.20 -11.34 8.79
CA ASN A 156 15.05 -11.42 7.34
C ASN A 156 13.59 -11.69 6.91
N THR A 157 12.61 -11.19 7.66
CA THR A 157 11.20 -11.31 7.28
C THR A 157 10.57 -9.93 7.21
N ILE A 158 9.94 -9.65 6.08
CA ILE A 158 9.13 -8.45 5.84
C ILE A 158 7.68 -8.81 6.14
N LEU A 159 7.06 -8.14 7.10
CA LEU A 159 5.63 -8.24 7.39
C LEU A 159 4.91 -7.06 6.75
N ASP A 160 3.80 -7.34 6.09
CA ASP A 160 3.02 -6.33 5.36
C ASP A 160 1.52 -6.50 5.71
N LEU A 161 0.95 -5.50 6.34
CA LEU A 161 -0.46 -5.53 6.75
C LEU A 161 -1.38 -5.19 5.58
N LYS A 162 -2.41 -5.98 5.40
CA LYS A 162 -3.49 -5.71 4.43
C LYS A 162 -4.85 -5.83 5.09
N THR A 163 -5.59 -4.73 5.15
CA THR A 163 -7.02 -4.80 5.46
C THR A 163 -7.80 -5.30 4.23
N CYS A 164 -8.73 -6.21 4.44
CA CYS A 164 -9.46 -6.87 3.36
C CYS A 164 -10.94 -7.09 3.73
N LYS A 165 -11.75 -7.51 2.75
CA LYS A 165 -13.13 -7.92 2.99
C LYS A 165 -13.24 -9.39 3.38
N ASP A 166 -12.29 -10.19 2.89
CA ASP A 166 -12.27 -11.63 3.06
C ASP A 166 -10.80 -12.05 3.20
N ALA A 167 -10.43 -12.48 4.41
CA ALA A 167 -9.09 -12.94 4.74
C ALA A 167 -8.90 -14.45 4.54
N SER A 168 -9.90 -15.16 4.00
CA SER A 168 -9.73 -16.58 3.63
C SER A 168 -8.65 -16.77 2.56
N PRO A 169 -8.05 -17.96 2.44
CA PRO A 169 -7.06 -18.23 1.40
C PRO A 169 -7.55 -17.86 0.00
N GLU A 170 -8.78 -18.21 -0.35
CA GLU A 170 -9.39 -17.96 -1.65
C GLU A 170 -9.71 -16.47 -1.85
N GLY A 171 -10.25 -15.80 -0.82
CA GLY A 171 -10.60 -14.39 -0.86
C GLY A 171 -9.37 -13.52 -0.99
N PHE A 172 -8.37 -13.78 -0.15
CA PHE A 172 -7.15 -13.00 -0.15
C PHE A 172 -6.28 -13.26 -1.40
N ALA A 173 -6.24 -14.50 -1.93
CA ALA A 173 -5.56 -14.81 -3.18
C ALA A 173 -6.15 -13.99 -4.36
N LYS A 174 -7.49 -13.85 -4.44
CA LYS A 174 -8.14 -12.98 -5.42
C LYS A 174 -7.73 -11.52 -5.22
N GLN A 175 -7.63 -11.07 -3.97
CA GLN A 175 -7.22 -9.72 -3.64
C GLN A 175 -5.74 -9.46 -4.01
N ILE A 176 -4.83 -10.41 -3.76
CA ILE A 176 -3.43 -10.35 -4.20
C ILE A 176 -3.35 -10.10 -5.71
N GLY A 177 -4.13 -10.84 -6.50
CA GLY A 177 -4.18 -10.68 -7.96
C GLY A 177 -4.74 -9.31 -8.35
N SER A 178 -5.91 -8.95 -7.82
CA SER A 178 -6.64 -7.72 -8.18
C SER A 178 -5.88 -6.45 -7.83
N PHE A 179 -5.25 -6.39 -6.66
CA PHE A 179 -4.45 -5.25 -6.20
C PHE A 179 -2.96 -5.37 -6.52
N GLN A 180 -2.56 -6.46 -7.22
CA GLN A 180 -1.18 -6.70 -7.64
C GLN A 180 -0.19 -6.69 -6.46
N TYR A 181 -0.56 -7.31 -5.33
CA TYR A 181 0.31 -7.38 -4.16
C TYR A 181 1.54 -8.27 -4.39
N HIS A 182 1.45 -9.25 -5.29
CA HIS A 182 2.59 -10.06 -5.73
C HIS A 182 3.71 -9.21 -6.38
N MET A 183 3.36 -8.09 -7.05
CA MET A 183 4.36 -7.14 -7.54
C MET A 183 5.07 -6.42 -6.39
N GLN A 184 4.31 -6.00 -5.37
CA GLN A 184 4.87 -5.34 -4.18
C GLN A 184 5.80 -6.29 -3.44
N ALA A 185 5.38 -7.54 -3.20
CA ALA A 185 6.20 -8.53 -2.52
C ALA A 185 7.52 -8.80 -3.26
N ALA A 186 7.46 -9.08 -4.58
CA ALA A 186 8.65 -9.30 -5.38
C ALA A 186 9.61 -8.09 -5.35
N PHE A 187 9.06 -6.88 -5.47
CA PHE A 187 9.83 -5.64 -5.46
C PHE A 187 10.52 -5.38 -4.12
N TYR A 188 9.81 -5.62 -3.00
CA TYR A 188 10.36 -5.44 -1.66
C TYR A 188 11.44 -6.48 -1.35
N LEU A 189 11.24 -7.75 -1.75
CA LEU A 189 12.25 -8.78 -1.62
C LEU A 189 13.52 -8.46 -2.41
N ASP A 190 13.38 -7.98 -3.65
CA ASP A 190 14.52 -7.54 -4.46
C ASP A 190 15.25 -6.36 -3.80
N GLY A 191 14.52 -5.34 -3.35
CA GLY A 191 15.09 -4.18 -2.66
C GLY A 191 15.81 -4.57 -1.38
N PHE A 192 15.24 -5.46 -0.58
CA PHE A 192 15.87 -5.97 0.62
C PHE A 192 17.17 -6.69 0.30
N ARG A 193 17.15 -7.61 -0.67
CA ARG A 193 18.34 -8.37 -1.09
C ARG A 193 19.44 -7.46 -1.63
N ILE A 194 19.09 -6.45 -2.45
CA ILE A 194 20.08 -5.52 -3.01
C ILE A 194 20.71 -4.66 -1.90
N ALA A 195 19.91 -4.23 -0.92
CA ALA A 195 20.39 -3.35 0.13
C ALA A 195 21.16 -4.07 1.25
N THR A 196 20.80 -5.32 1.57
CA THR A 196 21.38 -6.07 2.70
C THR A 196 22.34 -7.18 2.27
N GLY A 197 22.25 -7.65 1.02
CA GLY A 197 22.93 -8.85 0.54
C GLY A 197 22.30 -10.16 0.98
N ASN A 198 21.20 -10.13 1.73
CA ASN A 198 20.51 -11.31 2.25
C ASN A 198 19.17 -11.54 1.57
N ASP A 199 18.77 -12.79 1.43
CA ASP A 199 17.40 -13.12 1.05
C ASP A 199 16.45 -12.92 2.23
N ALA A 200 15.22 -12.54 1.92
CA ALA A 200 14.16 -12.35 2.91
C ALA A 200 12.92 -13.18 2.59
N LYS A 201 12.04 -13.33 3.56
CA LYS A 201 10.66 -13.79 3.40
C LYS A 201 9.73 -12.58 3.36
N PHE A 202 8.63 -12.71 2.64
CA PHE A 202 7.56 -11.71 2.62
C PHE A 202 6.27 -12.35 3.11
N VAL A 203 5.73 -11.82 4.20
CA VAL A 203 4.56 -12.36 4.88
C VAL A 203 3.47 -11.29 4.90
N PHE A 204 2.31 -11.61 4.34
CA PHE A 204 1.12 -10.80 4.49
C PHE A 204 0.40 -11.12 5.80
N ILE A 205 0.01 -10.07 6.51
CA ILE A 205 -0.96 -10.11 7.60
C ILE A 205 -2.28 -9.59 7.02
N ALA A 206 -3.14 -10.49 6.55
CA ALA A 206 -4.45 -10.15 6.02
C ALA A 206 -5.46 -10.10 7.16
N VAL A 207 -6.15 -8.96 7.35
CA VAL A 207 -7.15 -8.81 8.42
C VAL A 207 -8.44 -8.28 7.84
N GLU A 208 -9.55 -8.94 8.14
CA GLU A 208 -10.85 -8.46 7.75
C GLU A 208 -11.18 -7.11 8.38
N SER A 209 -11.73 -6.20 7.59
CA SER A 209 -12.06 -4.85 8.03
C SER A 209 -13.37 -4.75 8.80
N GLU A 210 -14.13 -5.86 8.91
CA GLU A 210 -15.40 -6.00 9.63
C GLU A 210 -15.32 -7.17 10.60
N ALA A 211 -16.20 -7.18 11.61
CA ALA A 211 -16.31 -8.31 12.52
C ALA A 211 -16.62 -9.61 11.74
N PRO A 212 -15.94 -10.73 12.09
CA PRO A 212 -15.19 -10.98 13.31
C PRO A 212 -13.70 -10.55 13.27
N TYR A 213 -13.24 -9.77 12.27
CA TYR A 213 -11.85 -9.34 12.07
C TYR A 213 -10.90 -10.54 11.91
N ALA A 214 -11.33 -11.52 11.11
CA ALA A 214 -10.55 -12.73 10.89
C ALA A 214 -9.16 -12.40 10.32
N VAL A 215 -8.15 -13.17 10.75
CA VAL A 215 -6.74 -12.95 10.40
C VAL A 215 -6.22 -14.14 9.61
N GLY A 216 -5.67 -13.88 8.42
CA GLY A 216 -4.92 -14.82 7.61
C GLY A 216 -3.45 -14.41 7.51
N ILE A 217 -2.55 -15.37 7.61
CA ILE A 217 -1.10 -15.14 7.46
C ILE A 217 -0.63 -15.90 6.24
N TYR A 218 -0.03 -15.18 5.26
CA TYR A 218 0.27 -15.77 3.96
C TYR A 218 1.64 -15.38 3.43
N GLU A 219 2.35 -16.35 2.89
CA GLU A 219 3.46 -16.15 1.97
C GLU A 219 2.94 -16.31 0.52
N ILE A 220 3.66 -15.75 -0.45
CA ILE A 220 3.35 -15.93 -1.88
C ILE A 220 4.25 -17.01 -2.45
N ASP A 221 3.67 -17.87 -3.31
CA ASP A 221 4.42 -18.90 -4.04
C ASP A 221 5.42 -18.31 -5.04
N ALA A 222 6.44 -19.12 -5.39
CA ALA A 222 7.53 -18.69 -6.26
C ALA A 222 7.06 -18.27 -7.67
N ALA A 223 6.01 -18.90 -8.22
CA ALA A 223 5.49 -18.58 -9.55
C ALA A 223 4.84 -17.21 -9.56
N SER A 224 4.05 -16.89 -8.52
CA SER A 224 3.42 -15.58 -8.31
C SER A 224 4.45 -14.48 -8.09
N LEU A 225 5.50 -14.73 -7.28
CA LEU A 225 6.62 -13.80 -7.09
C LEU A 225 7.36 -13.55 -8.42
N ALA A 226 7.66 -14.60 -9.20
CA ALA A 226 8.30 -14.45 -10.50
C ALA A 226 7.43 -13.62 -11.47
N SER A 227 6.10 -13.80 -11.45
CA SER A 227 5.16 -12.97 -12.19
C SER A 227 5.21 -11.51 -11.75
N GLY A 228 5.24 -11.27 -10.45
CA GLY A 228 5.40 -9.93 -9.85
C GLY A 228 6.67 -9.23 -10.30
N GLY A 229 7.81 -9.93 -10.27
CA GLY A 229 9.11 -9.42 -10.72
C GLY A 229 9.12 -9.03 -12.21
N ARG A 230 8.52 -9.86 -13.08
CA ARG A 230 8.36 -9.52 -14.51
C ARG A 230 7.51 -8.26 -14.71
N ALA A 231 6.44 -8.16 -13.95
CA ALA A 231 5.55 -6.99 -13.99
C ALA A 231 6.24 -5.71 -13.50
N MET A 232 7.09 -5.80 -12.46
CA MET A 232 7.91 -4.68 -11.99
C MET A 232 8.92 -4.24 -13.03
N ARG A 233 9.61 -5.18 -13.69
CA ARG A 233 10.54 -4.87 -14.79
C ARG A 233 9.85 -4.13 -15.93
N SER A 234 8.68 -4.60 -16.37
CA SER A 234 7.88 -3.92 -17.40
C SER A 234 7.45 -2.52 -16.98
N ALA A 235 7.06 -2.34 -15.70
CA ALA A 235 6.72 -1.02 -15.17
C ALA A 235 7.94 -0.09 -15.13
N ALA A 236 9.14 -0.59 -14.84
CA ALA A 236 10.37 0.19 -14.87
C ALA A 236 10.71 0.70 -16.28
N GLU A 237 10.49 -0.08 -17.32
CA GLU A 237 10.64 0.38 -18.71
C GLU A 237 9.64 1.52 -19.03
N THR A 238 8.37 1.36 -18.64
CA THR A 238 7.38 2.43 -18.80
C THR A 238 7.74 3.68 -17.97
N TYR A 239 8.37 3.49 -16.78
CA TYR A 239 8.86 4.61 -15.96
C TYR A 239 9.95 5.40 -16.66
N LYS A 240 10.92 4.74 -17.31
CA LYS A 240 11.95 5.40 -18.13
C LYS A 240 11.34 6.24 -19.24
N GLU A 241 10.34 5.69 -19.94
CA GLU A 241 9.63 6.43 -20.99
C GLU A 241 8.88 7.64 -20.42
N ALA A 242 8.23 7.48 -19.26
CA ALA A 242 7.50 8.57 -18.61
C ALA A 242 8.41 9.73 -18.13
N GLN A 243 9.72 9.49 -17.96
CA GLN A 243 10.69 10.53 -17.58
C GLN A 243 11.23 11.33 -18.79
N LYS A 244 10.95 10.92 -20.03
CA LYS A 244 11.42 11.64 -21.21
C LYS A 244 10.63 12.95 -21.36
N PRO A 245 11.33 14.11 -21.54
CA PRO A 245 10.66 15.38 -21.70
C PRO A 245 9.90 15.42 -23.06
N GLN A 246 8.80 16.17 -23.09
CA GLN A 246 8.03 16.52 -24.30
C GLN A 246 7.46 15.34 -25.10
N GLN A 247 7.15 14.23 -24.47
CA GLN A 247 6.52 13.10 -25.15
C GLN A 247 5.04 13.01 -24.78
N ASP A 248 4.18 12.88 -25.81
CA ASP A 248 2.79 12.49 -25.57
C ASP A 248 2.74 11.07 -25.04
N HIS A 249 2.08 10.90 -23.90
CA HIS A 249 1.90 9.60 -23.27
C HIS A 249 0.45 9.11 -23.43
N PRO A 250 0.11 8.42 -24.53
CA PRO A 250 -1.26 7.93 -24.74
C PRO A 250 -1.64 6.94 -23.64
N CYS A 251 -2.89 7.02 -23.17
CA CYS A 251 -3.38 6.13 -22.11
C CYS A 251 -3.44 4.67 -22.56
N TYR A 252 -4.04 4.41 -23.72
CA TYR A 252 -4.26 3.04 -24.20
C TYR A 252 -3.98 2.89 -25.70
N THR A 253 -4.76 3.55 -26.54
CA THR A 253 -4.64 3.46 -28.00
C THR A 253 -5.10 4.77 -28.65
N THR A 254 -4.51 5.09 -29.80
CA THR A 254 -4.89 6.21 -30.64
C THR A 254 -5.82 5.80 -31.78
N GLY A 255 -6.14 4.52 -31.91
CA GLY A 255 -6.99 3.97 -32.96
C GLY A 255 -8.09 3.05 -32.43
N ILE A 256 -9.02 2.68 -33.29
CA ILE A 256 -10.10 1.73 -32.98
C ILE A 256 -9.51 0.32 -32.83
N ARG A 257 -9.89 -0.38 -31.76
CA ARG A 257 -9.58 -1.78 -31.55
C ARG A 257 -10.84 -2.59 -31.31
N THR A 258 -10.91 -3.75 -31.92
CA THR A 258 -11.96 -4.73 -31.59
C THR A 258 -11.64 -5.38 -30.26
N LEU A 259 -12.62 -5.42 -29.35
CA LEU A 259 -12.51 -6.06 -28.05
C LEU A 259 -13.38 -7.31 -28.02
N ALA A 260 -12.83 -8.39 -27.47
CA ALA A 260 -13.61 -9.53 -27.05
C ALA A 260 -14.00 -9.36 -25.56
N ILE A 261 -15.24 -9.64 -25.22
CA ILE A 261 -15.67 -9.69 -23.84
C ILE A 261 -15.12 -10.96 -23.17
N PRO A 262 -14.95 -10.96 -21.84
CA PRO A 262 -14.45 -12.13 -21.11
C PRO A 262 -15.33 -13.38 -21.33
N ALA A 263 -14.70 -14.55 -21.35
CA ALA A 263 -15.39 -15.82 -21.64
C ALA A 263 -16.59 -16.09 -20.72
N TRP A 264 -16.53 -15.71 -19.46
CA TRP A 264 -17.65 -15.84 -18.50
C TRP A 264 -18.88 -15.02 -18.91
N ALA A 265 -18.71 -13.92 -19.61
CA ALA A 265 -19.80 -13.05 -20.07
C ALA A 265 -20.37 -13.49 -21.43
N LEU A 266 -19.68 -14.42 -22.15
CA LEU A 266 -20.17 -15.00 -23.39
C LEU A 266 -21.18 -16.13 -23.16
N ASN A 267 -21.20 -16.71 -21.97
CA ASN A 267 -21.99 -17.91 -21.63
C ASN A 267 -23.23 -17.58 -20.77
N GLU A 268 -23.70 -16.35 -20.74
CA GLU A 268 -25.01 -16.06 -20.17
C GLU A 268 -26.10 -16.63 -21.09
N PRO A 269 -26.99 -17.53 -20.58
CA PRO A 269 -28.13 -17.96 -21.37
C PRO A 269 -29.02 -16.73 -21.66
N PHE A 270 -29.32 -16.52 -22.94
CA PHE A 270 -30.21 -15.44 -23.44
C PHE A 270 -31.68 -15.60 -23.04
N ASP A 271 -32.01 -16.35 -21.99
CA ASP A 271 -33.37 -16.77 -21.69
C ASP A 271 -34.10 -15.93 -20.63
N ASN A 272 -33.70 -14.64 -20.42
CA ASN A 272 -34.46 -13.75 -19.52
C ASN A 272 -34.50 -12.31 -20.03
N TRP A 273 -35.20 -12.09 -21.19
CA TRP A 273 -35.79 -10.79 -21.57
C TRP A 273 -37.22 -10.92 -21.96
#